data_ded47bb1b73a78568dad10527c8594a8
#
_entry.id   ded47bb1b73a78568dad10527c8594a8
#
_cell.length_a   1.000
_cell.length_b   1.000
_cell.length_c   1.000
_cell.angle_alpha   90.00
_cell.angle_beta   90.00
_cell.angle_gamma   90.00
#
_symmetry.space_group_name_H-M   'P 1'
#
loop_
_entity.id
_entity.type
_entity.pdbx_description
1 polymer ?
#
loop_
_entity_poly.entity_id
_entity_poly.type
_entity_poly.pdbx_seq_one_letter_code
_entity_poly.pdbx_strand_id
1 'polypeptide(L)'
;MAVNDALLARLGQIKGTGAVDAVFQKLGQSEILNAMKRECVFTKFVKTRNIKNGKSFDFQVTGRATAAYVEPGVPLLGGLGGNSPGDNNVKNIAVDGLMAADQAIYDLDQLMNYADVASEYFEQLGIALAWEVDKRIARILFAGANSTTEPLARSVNTGRIGFKKTLTAGYTAASKQARGDELASAIGDVKVAMKKKDVPTSGLVCVVPPDEYDFLNEGTRVINTDFNGGQSNGTIASGAVGRVKGIPIYESNHLIQPAYTLSTYDKNPDYAQDLTKCRALIFSREAVGMLTLRAPKFQMTTADSTFNIQYQATLGVATQSIGIGRLRDECAACIVIP
;
A
#
# COMPACT_ATOMS: atom_id res chain seq x y z
N MET A 1 -11.82 14.40 -58.22
CA MET A 1 -12.39 13.30 -57.41
C MET A 1 -11.96 13.54 -55.98
N ALA A 2 -12.87 13.94 -55.14
CA ALA A 2 -12.59 14.06 -53.69
C ALA A 2 -12.42 12.61 -53.17
N VAL A 3 -11.24 12.28 -52.75
CA VAL A 3 -10.98 11.00 -52.08
C VAL A 3 -11.81 10.99 -50.83
N ASN A 4 -12.77 10.09 -50.78
CA ASN A 4 -13.68 9.98 -49.62
C ASN A 4 -12.84 9.52 -48.41
N ASP A 5 -12.59 10.42 -47.47
CA ASP A 5 -11.82 10.23 -46.25
C ASP A 5 -12.36 9.07 -45.40
N ALA A 6 -13.56 8.60 -45.75
CA ALA A 6 -14.24 7.46 -45.16
C ALA A 6 -13.60 6.10 -45.50
N LEU A 7 -12.75 6.02 -46.52
CA LEU A 7 -12.10 4.78 -46.94
C LEU A 7 -10.65 4.59 -46.43
N LEU A 8 -10.06 5.66 -45.90
CA LEU A 8 -8.76 5.60 -45.23
C LEU A 8 -8.96 5.31 -43.75
N ALA A 9 -9.09 4.04 -43.42
CA ALA A 9 -9.03 3.61 -42.02
C ALA A 9 -7.61 3.84 -41.49
N ARG A 10 -7.38 4.95 -40.83
CA ARG A 10 -6.13 5.14 -40.06
C ARG A 10 -6.16 4.23 -38.84
N LEU A 11 -5.08 3.49 -38.65
CA LEU A 11 -4.90 2.67 -37.45
C LEU A 11 -5.06 3.58 -36.22
N GLY A 12 -5.96 3.22 -35.30
CA GLY A 12 -6.15 3.92 -34.04
C GLY A 12 -7.26 4.96 -34.00
N GLN A 13 -7.92 5.29 -35.12
CA GLN A 13 -9.02 6.26 -35.14
C GLN A 13 -10.39 5.58 -35.17
N ILE A 14 -11.32 6.06 -34.33
CA ILE A 14 -12.73 5.69 -34.40
C ILE A 14 -13.44 6.69 -35.32
N LYS A 15 -14.22 6.16 -36.29
CA LYS A 15 -14.98 6.93 -37.25
C LYS A 15 -16.11 7.68 -36.54
N GLY A 16 -15.96 8.99 -36.34
CA GLY A 16 -17.00 9.85 -35.77
C GLY A 16 -16.52 11.28 -35.54
N THR A 17 -17.43 12.24 -35.56
CA THR A 17 -17.14 13.65 -35.33
C THR A 17 -16.56 13.85 -33.92
N GLY A 18 -15.30 14.27 -33.80
CA GLY A 18 -14.57 14.43 -32.53
C GLY A 18 -13.92 13.14 -32.03
N ALA A 19 -13.79 12.10 -32.85
CA ALA A 19 -13.11 10.88 -32.49
C ALA A 19 -11.59 11.09 -32.55
N VAL A 20 -11.06 11.41 -31.43
CA VAL A 20 -9.64 11.41 -31.17
C VAL A 20 -9.20 9.99 -30.89
N ASP A 21 -7.96 9.72 -31.12
CA ASP A 21 -7.17 8.53 -30.90
C ASP A 21 -7.56 7.66 -29.68
N ALA A 22 -8.81 7.18 -29.68
CA ALA A 22 -9.36 6.40 -28.56
C ALA A 22 -8.60 5.09 -28.30
N VAL A 23 -7.92 4.58 -29.35
CA VAL A 23 -7.05 3.41 -29.21
C VAL A 23 -5.78 3.79 -28.48
N PHE A 24 -5.16 4.93 -28.78
CA PHE A 24 -3.97 5.41 -28.06
C PHE A 24 -4.28 5.69 -26.59
N GLN A 25 -5.43 6.30 -26.31
CA GLN A 25 -5.86 6.48 -24.91
C GLN A 25 -6.05 5.16 -24.16
N LYS A 26 -6.59 4.14 -24.81
CA LYS A 26 -6.76 2.81 -24.21
C LYS A 26 -5.42 2.10 -24.00
N LEU A 27 -4.50 2.24 -24.94
CA LEU A 27 -3.15 1.69 -24.80
C LEU A 27 -2.41 2.38 -23.65
N GLY A 28 -2.35 3.69 -23.59
CA GLY A 28 -1.74 4.44 -22.49
C GLY A 28 -2.39 4.11 -21.15
N GLN A 29 -3.71 3.96 -21.09
CA GLN A 29 -4.37 3.52 -19.85
C GLN A 29 -3.98 2.10 -19.44
N SER A 30 -3.80 1.17 -20.39
CA SER A 30 -3.37 -0.19 -20.11
C SER A 30 -1.92 -0.24 -19.59
N GLU A 31 -1.04 0.56 -20.15
CA GLU A 31 0.37 0.68 -19.71
C GLU A 31 0.46 1.21 -18.28
N ILE A 32 -0.27 2.28 -17.96
CA ILE A 32 -0.34 2.84 -16.60
C ILE A 32 -0.85 1.81 -15.60
N LEU A 33 -1.93 1.09 -15.91
CA LEU A 33 -2.47 0.06 -15.03
C LEU A 33 -1.51 -1.11 -14.82
N ASN A 34 -0.77 -1.49 -15.86
CA ASN A 34 0.23 -2.55 -15.77
C ASN A 34 1.43 -2.10 -14.94
N ALA A 35 1.92 -0.89 -15.15
CA ALA A 35 3.00 -0.29 -14.36
C ALA A 35 2.61 -0.21 -12.88
N MET A 36 1.42 0.29 -12.57
CA MET A 36 0.93 0.33 -11.18
C MET A 36 0.84 -1.06 -10.54
N LYS A 37 0.34 -2.08 -11.24
CA LYS A 37 0.26 -3.44 -10.71
C LYS A 37 1.63 -4.06 -10.46
N ARG A 38 2.63 -3.73 -11.28
CA ARG A 38 4.00 -4.23 -11.15
C ARG A 38 4.69 -3.59 -9.95
N GLU A 39 4.64 -2.28 -9.84
CA GLU A 39 5.41 -1.50 -8.88
C GLU A 39 4.79 -1.45 -7.47
N CYS A 40 3.46 -1.59 -7.35
CA CYS A 40 2.82 -1.60 -6.04
C CYS A 40 3.09 -2.90 -5.27
N VAL A 41 3.67 -2.78 -4.10
CA VAL A 41 3.89 -3.89 -3.16
C VAL A 41 2.77 -3.95 -2.14
N PHE A 42 2.49 -2.85 -1.45
CA PHE A 42 1.55 -2.79 -0.33
C PHE A 42 0.09 -2.98 -0.73
N THR A 43 -0.31 -2.48 -1.89
CA THR A 43 -1.71 -2.54 -2.36
C THR A 43 -2.25 -3.96 -2.48
N LYS A 44 -1.37 -4.96 -2.71
CA LYS A 44 -1.74 -6.38 -2.80
C LYS A 44 -2.24 -6.95 -1.47
N PHE A 45 -1.81 -6.36 -0.36
CA PHE A 45 -2.04 -6.86 1.00
C PHE A 45 -2.97 -5.98 1.83
N VAL A 46 -3.65 -5.02 1.23
CA VAL A 46 -4.58 -4.09 1.87
C VAL A 46 -6.03 -4.46 1.54
N LYS A 47 -6.97 -4.15 2.43
CA LYS A 47 -8.40 -4.33 2.19
C LYS A 47 -8.90 -3.18 1.33
N THR A 48 -9.16 -3.44 0.04
CA THR A 48 -9.63 -2.44 -0.91
C THR A 48 -11.16 -2.44 -1.03
N ARG A 49 -11.76 -1.27 -1.19
CA ARG A 49 -13.17 -1.09 -1.50
C ARG A 49 -13.36 0.02 -2.52
N ASN A 50 -14.14 -0.27 -3.55
CA ASN A 50 -14.50 0.72 -4.56
C ASN A 50 -15.85 1.33 -4.21
N ILE A 51 -15.94 2.67 -4.29
CA ILE A 51 -17.19 3.42 -4.16
C ILE A 51 -17.48 4.16 -5.47
N LYS A 52 -18.74 4.26 -5.82
CA LYS A 52 -19.17 5.00 -7.03
C LYS A 52 -19.37 6.48 -6.74
N ASN A 53 -19.91 6.81 -5.56
CA ASN A 53 -20.21 8.17 -5.13
C ASN A 53 -19.97 8.29 -3.64
N GLY A 54 -19.70 9.50 -3.16
CA GLY A 54 -19.50 9.81 -1.73
C GLY A 54 -18.11 10.35 -1.41
N LYS A 55 -18.00 11.07 -0.31
CA LYS A 55 -16.74 11.65 0.20
C LYS A 55 -16.03 10.72 1.19
N SER A 56 -16.74 9.74 1.73
CA SER A 56 -16.22 8.81 2.72
C SER A 56 -17.01 7.52 2.72
N PHE A 57 -16.45 6.50 3.36
CA PHE A 57 -17.10 5.22 3.54
C PHE A 57 -16.85 4.72 4.97
N ASP A 58 -17.90 4.14 5.57
CA ASP A 58 -17.89 3.59 6.91
C ASP A 58 -17.60 2.09 6.89
N PHE A 59 -16.45 1.71 7.42
CA PHE A 59 -16.10 0.31 7.66
C PHE A 59 -16.65 -0.12 9.01
N GLN A 60 -17.48 -1.15 9.01
CA GLN A 60 -18.01 -1.74 10.23
C GLN A 60 -16.92 -2.54 10.95
N VAL A 61 -16.78 -2.31 12.24
CA VAL A 61 -15.89 -3.07 13.12
C VAL A 61 -16.72 -3.61 14.28
N THR A 62 -16.79 -4.94 14.37
CA THR A 62 -17.51 -5.65 15.42
C THR A 62 -16.60 -5.95 16.61
N GLY A 63 -17.13 -5.89 17.83
CA GLY A 63 -16.45 -6.35 19.03
C GLY A 63 -16.31 -7.86 19.12
N ARG A 64 -15.54 -8.31 20.09
CA ARG A 64 -15.51 -9.73 20.47
C ARG A 64 -16.58 -9.97 21.52
N ALA A 65 -17.33 -11.08 21.38
CA ALA A 65 -18.20 -11.56 22.41
C ALA A 65 -17.38 -12.29 23.50
N THR A 66 -17.79 -12.13 24.74
CA THR A 66 -17.27 -12.92 25.87
C THR A 66 -18.27 -14.00 26.25
N ALA A 67 -17.77 -15.14 26.70
CA ALA A 67 -18.60 -16.22 27.24
C ALA A 67 -18.32 -16.39 28.73
N ALA A 68 -19.37 -16.56 29.51
CA ALA A 68 -19.28 -16.87 30.95
C ALA A 68 -20.32 -17.92 31.34
N TYR A 69 -20.04 -18.64 32.42
CA TYR A 69 -21.04 -19.54 33.02
C TYR A 69 -22.11 -18.73 33.73
N VAL A 70 -23.38 -19.08 33.56
CA VAL A 70 -24.51 -18.42 34.18
C VAL A 70 -25.24 -19.44 35.04
N GLU A 71 -25.62 -19.03 36.27
CA GLU A 71 -26.41 -19.85 37.16
C GLU A 71 -27.84 -20.00 36.64
N PRO A 72 -28.49 -21.15 36.89
CA PRO A 72 -29.90 -21.37 36.54
C PRO A 72 -30.81 -20.31 37.20
N GLY A 73 -31.67 -19.67 36.40
CA GLY A 73 -32.60 -18.64 36.89
C GLY A 73 -32.10 -17.19 36.74
N VAL A 74 -30.83 -16.97 36.33
CA VAL A 74 -30.33 -15.62 36.05
C VAL A 74 -30.61 -15.27 34.57
N PRO A 75 -31.23 -14.10 34.28
CA PRO A 75 -31.49 -13.70 32.91
C PRO A 75 -30.19 -13.48 32.13
N LEU A 76 -30.11 -14.05 30.93
CA LEU A 76 -28.94 -13.95 30.05
C LEU A 76 -28.70 -12.53 29.51
N LEU A 77 -29.75 -11.72 29.45
CA LEU A 77 -29.70 -10.33 28.98
C LEU A 77 -29.24 -9.37 30.10
N GLY A 78 -28.09 -8.77 29.96
CA GLY A 78 -27.61 -7.67 30.81
C GLY A 78 -26.81 -8.06 32.05
N GLY A 79 -26.60 -9.36 32.36
CA GLY A 79 -25.92 -9.82 33.57
C GLY A 79 -24.45 -10.24 33.39
N LEU A 80 -23.99 -10.47 32.20
CA LEU A 80 -22.67 -11.00 31.91
C LEU A 80 -21.65 -9.89 31.64
N GLY A 81 -21.05 -9.36 32.70
CA GLY A 81 -19.76 -8.68 32.67
C GLY A 81 -19.56 -7.57 31.64
N GLY A 82 -20.58 -6.78 31.35
CA GLY A 82 -20.40 -5.51 30.63
C GLY A 82 -20.07 -5.59 29.14
N ASN A 83 -20.04 -6.79 28.56
CA ASN A 83 -19.78 -6.95 27.15
C ASN A 83 -21.08 -7.28 26.41
N SER A 84 -21.82 -6.23 26.08
CA SER A 84 -22.97 -6.39 25.19
C SER A 84 -22.49 -6.85 23.82
N PRO A 85 -23.03 -7.94 23.24
CA PRO A 85 -22.63 -8.38 21.88
C PRO A 85 -22.98 -7.38 20.77
N GLY A 86 -23.49 -6.21 21.14
CA GLY A 86 -23.92 -5.13 20.27
C GLY A 86 -22.98 -3.94 20.12
N ASP A 87 -21.76 -3.97 20.68
CA ASP A 87 -20.79 -2.89 20.51
C ASP A 87 -20.19 -2.90 19.08
N ASN A 88 -21.02 -2.55 18.14
CA ASN A 88 -20.63 -2.30 16.77
C ASN A 88 -20.19 -0.83 16.67
N ASN A 89 -19.02 -0.60 16.11
CA ASN A 89 -18.57 0.75 15.79
C ASN A 89 -18.20 0.83 14.31
N VAL A 90 -18.18 2.03 13.78
CA VAL A 90 -17.83 2.30 12.40
C VAL A 90 -16.57 3.15 12.33
N LYS A 91 -15.65 2.76 11.45
CA LYS A 91 -14.48 3.57 11.13
C LYS A 91 -14.71 4.26 9.79
N ASN A 92 -14.86 5.57 9.85
CA ASN A 92 -15.01 6.39 8.66
C ASN A 92 -13.65 6.60 8.00
N ILE A 93 -13.53 6.31 6.70
CA ILE A 93 -12.39 6.66 5.86
C ILE A 93 -12.85 7.66 4.82
N ALA A 94 -12.26 8.84 4.85
CA ALA A 94 -12.51 9.89 3.88
C ALA A 94 -11.64 9.69 2.63
N VAL A 95 -12.15 10.10 1.49
CA VAL A 95 -11.39 10.13 0.24
C VAL A 95 -10.55 11.40 0.21
N ASP A 96 -9.28 11.25 -0.12
CA ASP A 96 -8.35 12.36 -0.32
C ASP A 96 -8.66 13.13 -1.62
N GLY A 97 -7.94 14.22 -1.85
CA GLY A 97 -8.02 14.98 -3.08
C GLY A 97 -7.66 14.17 -4.33
N LEU A 98 -7.75 14.79 -5.48
CA LEU A 98 -7.34 14.19 -6.73
C LEU A 98 -5.81 14.09 -6.77
N MET A 99 -5.30 12.86 -6.90
CA MET A 99 -3.88 12.61 -7.18
C MET A 99 -3.69 12.62 -8.69
N ALA A 100 -2.77 13.42 -9.18
CA ALA A 100 -2.49 13.56 -10.60
C ALA A 100 -0.97 13.52 -10.83
N ALA A 101 -0.61 12.91 -11.96
CA ALA A 101 0.73 12.99 -12.54
C ALA A 101 0.55 13.39 -14.00
N ASP A 102 1.31 14.36 -14.47
CA ASP A 102 1.20 14.92 -15.81
C ASP A 102 2.58 15.04 -16.47
N GLN A 103 2.57 14.92 -17.78
CA GLN A 103 3.73 15.10 -18.64
C GLN A 103 3.30 15.72 -19.96
N ALA A 104 4.00 16.79 -20.35
CA ALA A 104 3.86 17.39 -21.67
C ALA A 104 4.96 16.83 -22.59
N ILE A 105 4.58 16.45 -23.79
CA ILE A 105 5.46 15.94 -24.84
C ILE A 105 5.36 16.93 -26.01
N TYR A 106 6.46 17.59 -26.36
CA TYR A 106 6.49 18.53 -27.46
C TYR A 106 6.52 17.78 -28.81
N ASP A 107 5.69 18.21 -29.74
CA ASP A 107 5.55 17.57 -31.06
C ASP A 107 6.87 17.58 -31.85
N LEU A 108 7.63 18.69 -31.72
CA LEU A 108 8.94 18.80 -32.37
C LEU A 108 9.94 17.77 -31.83
N ASP A 109 9.98 17.62 -30.50
CA ASP A 109 10.88 16.66 -29.84
C ASP A 109 10.54 15.22 -30.23
N GLN A 110 9.24 14.93 -30.34
CA GLN A 110 8.77 13.61 -30.77
C GLN A 110 9.17 13.29 -32.22
N LEU A 111 9.11 14.30 -33.10
CA LEU A 111 9.54 14.17 -34.50
C LEU A 111 11.06 14.05 -34.65
N MET A 112 11.82 14.68 -33.75
CA MET A 112 13.29 14.65 -33.75
C MET A 112 13.83 13.38 -33.11
N ASN A 113 13.05 12.70 -32.28
CA ASN A 113 13.45 11.45 -31.65
C ASN A 113 13.27 10.26 -32.61
N TYR A 114 14.27 9.39 -32.67
CA TYR A 114 14.28 8.22 -33.51
C TYR A 114 13.38 7.07 -32.99
N ALA A 115 12.96 7.13 -31.73
CA ALA A 115 12.15 6.12 -31.06
C ALA A 115 10.84 6.72 -30.53
N ASP A 116 9.80 5.88 -30.39
CA ASP A 116 8.55 6.26 -29.73
C ASP A 116 8.78 6.39 -28.22
N VAL A 117 8.97 7.62 -27.77
CA VAL A 117 9.22 7.97 -26.37
C VAL A 117 7.92 8.15 -25.58
N ALA A 118 6.80 8.31 -26.26
CA ALA A 118 5.52 8.62 -25.63
C ALA A 118 5.04 7.49 -24.70
N SER A 119 5.19 6.23 -25.11
CA SER A 119 4.78 5.08 -24.29
C SER A 119 5.60 4.97 -23.00
N GLU A 120 6.89 5.29 -23.06
CA GLU A 120 7.78 5.27 -21.89
C GLU A 120 7.40 6.34 -20.87
N TYR A 121 7.05 7.55 -21.32
CA TYR A 121 6.54 8.60 -20.44
C TYR A 121 5.22 8.20 -19.77
N PHE A 122 4.32 7.54 -20.48
CA PHE A 122 3.05 7.07 -19.91
C PHE A 122 3.27 6.00 -18.84
N GLU A 123 4.22 5.09 -19.04
CA GLU A 123 4.62 4.13 -18.03
C GLU A 123 5.15 4.84 -16.78
N GLN A 124 5.98 5.87 -16.92
CA GLN A 124 6.52 6.66 -15.80
C GLN A 124 5.42 7.35 -15.00
N LEU A 125 4.36 7.88 -15.64
CA LEU A 125 3.20 8.43 -14.94
C LEU A 125 2.51 7.38 -14.06
N GLY A 126 2.38 6.15 -14.57
CA GLY A 126 1.81 5.03 -13.82
C GLY A 126 2.68 4.65 -12.61
N ILE A 127 3.99 4.61 -12.78
CA ILE A 127 4.96 4.33 -11.72
C ILE A 127 4.89 5.40 -10.63
N ALA A 128 4.85 6.69 -11.02
CA ALA A 128 4.77 7.80 -10.06
C ALA A 128 3.51 7.72 -9.18
N LEU A 129 2.35 7.41 -9.77
CA LEU A 129 1.12 7.18 -9.01
C LEU A 129 1.23 5.97 -8.06
N ALA A 130 1.82 4.86 -8.53
CA ALA A 130 2.03 3.66 -7.73
C ALA A 130 2.89 3.93 -6.49
N TRP A 131 3.99 4.62 -6.67
CA TRP A 131 4.92 4.95 -5.59
C TRP A 131 4.28 5.82 -4.52
N GLU A 132 3.47 6.81 -4.92
CA GLU A 132 2.80 7.67 -3.97
C GLU A 132 1.73 6.89 -3.16
N VAL A 133 1.01 5.97 -3.81
CA VAL A 133 0.06 5.08 -3.11
C VAL A 133 0.77 4.19 -2.08
N ASP A 134 1.86 3.54 -2.47
CA ASP A 134 2.63 2.67 -1.59
C ASP A 134 3.23 3.45 -0.41
N LYS A 135 3.75 4.64 -0.64
CA LYS A 135 4.25 5.54 0.41
C LYS A 135 3.16 5.90 1.43
N ARG A 136 1.96 6.23 0.97
CA ARG A 136 0.82 6.57 1.83
C ARG A 136 0.35 5.37 2.66
N ILE A 137 0.30 4.17 2.07
CA ILE A 137 -0.04 2.94 2.80
C ILE A 137 0.99 2.66 3.88
N ALA A 138 2.29 2.78 3.59
CA ALA A 138 3.36 2.56 4.56
C ALA A 138 3.24 3.53 5.76
N ARG A 139 2.92 4.83 5.53
CA ARG A 139 2.68 5.81 6.59
C ARG A 139 1.52 5.42 7.50
N ILE A 140 0.39 5.01 6.92
CA ILE A 140 -0.79 4.59 7.70
C ILE A 140 -0.50 3.32 8.51
N LEU A 141 0.22 2.35 7.94
CA LEU A 141 0.64 1.14 8.65
C LEU A 141 1.55 1.48 9.83
N PHE A 142 2.50 2.40 9.63
CA PHE A 142 3.39 2.85 10.69
C PHE A 142 2.64 3.63 11.78
N ALA A 143 1.70 4.49 11.40
CA ALA A 143 0.83 5.19 12.35
C ALA A 143 0.02 4.20 13.20
N GLY A 144 -0.54 3.14 12.58
CA GLY A 144 -1.24 2.08 13.28
C GLY A 144 -0.34 1.30 14.23
N ALA A 145 0.87 0.93 13.78
CA ALA A 145 1.84 0.20 14.59
C ALA A 145 2.37 1.01 15.79
N ASN A 146 2.49 2.34 15.63
CA ASN A 146 2.95 3.26 16.68
C ASN A 146 1.80 3.86 17.52
N SER A 147 0.57 3.41 17.29
CA SER A 147 -0.61 3.92 18.01
C SER A 147 -0.57 3.53 19.49
N THR A 148 -0.79 4.52 20.35
CA THR A 148 -0.95 4.33 21.80
C THR A 148 -2.41 4.34 22.24
N THR A 149 -3.31 4.79 21.36
CA THR A 149 -4.75 4.85 21.60
C THR A 149 -5.49 4.00 20.59
N GLU A 150 -6.52 3.30 21.03
CA GLU A 150 -7.38 2.55 20.12
C GLU A 150 -8.09 3.49 19.14
N PRO A 151 -8.09 3.22 17.83
CA PRO A 151 -8.79 4.05 16.84
C PRO A 151 -10.31 4.02 17.00
N LEU A 152 -10.82 3.05 17.75
CA LEU A 152 -12.20 2.87 18.14
C LEU A 152 -12.26 2.87 19.67
N ALA A 153 -12.65 3.99 20.25
CA ALA A 153 -12.85 4.11 21.69
C ALA A 153 -13.90 3.08 22.15
N ARG A 154 -13.43 1.98 22.74
CA ARG A 154 -14.26 0.94 23.35
C ARG A 154 -13.88 0.80 24.80
N SER A 155 -14.86 0.86 25.66
CA SER A 155 -14.66 0.74 27.09
C SER A 155 -14.17 -0.62 27.57
N VAL A 156 -14.18 -1.65 26.73
CA VAL A 156 -14.02 -3.05 27.17
C VAL A 156 -12.82 -3.79 26.56
N ASN A 157 -12.16 -3.27 25.54
CA ASN A 157 -11.02 -3.92 24.89
C ASN A 157 -9.77 -3.04 24.89
N THR A 158 -9.34 -2.63 26.06
CA THR A 158 -8.03 -2.02 26.27
C THR A 158 -6.92 -3.00 25.84
N GLY A 159 -6.13 -2.60 24.86
CA GLY A 159 -4.97 -3.39 24.39
C GLY A 159 -4.95 -3.74 22.91
N ARG A 160 -5.91 -3.26 22.12
CA ARG A 160 -5.93 -3.43 20.66
C ARG A 160 -5.14 -2.34 19.92
N ILE A 161 -4.02 -1.96 20.49
CA ILE A 161 -3.04 -1.05 19.91
C ILE A 161 -2.05 -1.82 19.06
N GLY A 162 -1.37 -1.12 18.15
CA GLY A 162 -0.28 -1.66 17.36
C GLY A 162 0.88 -2.16 18.22
N PHE A 163 1.88 -2.72 17.60
CA PHE A 163 3.09 -3.19 18.27
C PHE A 163 4.34 -2.55 17.66
N LYS A 164 5.14 -1.91 18.51
CA LYS A 164 6.42 -1.33 18.14
C LYS A 164 7.55 -2.09 18.81
N LYS A 165 8.47 -2.64 18.04
CA LYS A 165 9.72 -3.26 18.52
C LYS A 165 10.88 -2.35 18.19
N THR A 166 11.63 -1.96 19.22
CA THR A 166 12.88 -1.21 19.03
C THR A 166 14.05 -2.20 19.02
N LEU A 167 14.92 -2.07 18.03
CA LEU A 167 16.19 -2.83 17.93
C LEU A 167 17.20 -2.27 18.94
N THR A 168 18.31 -2.99 19.11
CA THR A 168 19.37 -2.55 20.05
C THR A 168 20.04 -1.25 19.56
N ALA A 169 20.55 -0.46 20.50
CA ALA A 169 21.23 0.79 20.16
C ALA A 169 22.48 0.60 19.28
N GLY A 170 23.09 -0.58 19.33
CA GLY A 170 24.26 -0.94 18.49
C GLY A 170 23.92 -1.50 17.12
N TYR A 171 22.64 -1.62 16.75
CA TYR A 171 22.22 -2.26 15.52
C TYR A 171 22.91 -1.71 14.27
N THR A 172 22.98 -0.40 14.13
CA THR A 172 23.57 0.26 12.95
C THR A 172 25.09 0.08 12.83
N ALA A 173 25.77 -0.17 13.93
CA ALA A 173 27.23 -0.41 13.98
C ALA A 173 27.59 -1.91 13.93
N ALA A 174 26.62 -2.80 14.04
CA ALA A 174 26.82 -4.25 14.02
C ALA A 174 27.20 -4.77 12.62
N SER A 175 27.83 -5.93 12.54
CA SER A 175 28.09 -6.61 11.27
C SER A 175 26.78 -6.96 10.57
N LYS A 176 26.79 -7.08 9.25
CA LYS A 176 25.61 -7.42 8.44
C LYS A 176 24.92 -8.69 8.95
N GLN A 177 25.70 -9.73 9.25
CA GLN A 177 25.21 -10.98 9.79
C GLN A 177 24.49 -10.81 11.15
N ALA A 178 25.08 -10.05 12.08
CA ALA A 178 24.47 -9.78 13.38
C ALA A 178 23.17 -8.96 13.24
N ARG A 179 23.14 -8.00 12.30
CA ARG A 179 21.93 -7.24 11.96
C ARG A 179 20.83 -8.13 11.41
N GLY A 180 21.16 -9.07 10.51
CA GLY A 180 20.22 -10.05 9.97
C GLY A 180 19.64 -10.97 11.04
N ASP A 181 20.46 -11.47 11.93
CA ASP A 181 20.05 -12.36 13.04
C ASP A 181 19.16 -11.61 14.05
N GLU A 182 19.50 -10.37 14.37
CA GLU A 182 18.69 -9.53 15.27
C GLU A 182 17.33 -9.20 14.64
N LEU A 183 17.31 -8.82 13.37
CA LEU A 183 16.06 -8.53 12.63
C LEU A 183 15.17 -9.77 12.55
N ALA A 184 15.74 -10.95 12.25
CA ALA A 184 14.99 -12.21 12.23
C ALA A 184 14.41 -12.56 13.61
N SER A 185 15.15 -12.28 14.70
CA SER A 185 14.66 -12.44 16.06
C SER A 185 13.51 -11.48 16.35
N ALA A 186 13.66 -10.19 16.00
CA ALA A 186 12.65 -9.16 16.19
C ALA A 186 11.32 -9.46 15.44
N ILE A 187 11.41 -10.00 14.22
CA ILE A 187 10.23 -10.48 13.46
C ILE A 187 9.51 -11.57 14.25
N GLY A 188 10.26 -12.47 14.89
CA GLY A 188 9.67 -13.51 15.73
C GLY A 188 8.98 -12.97 16.97
N ASP A 189 9.60 -11.98 17.64
CA ASP A 189 9.03 -11.34 18.84
C ASP A 189 7.70 -10.64 18.50
N VAL A 190 7.67 -9.94 17.36
CA VAL A 190 6.46 -9.31 16.83
C VAL A 190 5.36 -10.33 16.58
N LYS A 191 5.69 -11.47 15.94
CA LYS A 191 4.71 -12.56 15.70
C LYS A 191 4.12 -13.08 17.01
N VAL A 192 4.96 -13.27 18.03
CA VAL A 192 4.51 -13.72 19.36
C VAL A 192 3.63 -12.67 20.02
N ALA A 193 4.00 -11.38 19.93
CA ALA A 193 3.22 -10.30 20.49
C ALA A 193 1.82 -10.18 19.83
N MET A 194 1.75 -10.33 18.50
CA MET A 194 0.47 -10.38 17.78
C MET A 194 -0.38 -11.59 18.19
N LYS A 195 0.24 -12.77 18.35
CA LYS A 195 -0.47 -13.96 18.83
C LYS A 195 -1.06 -13.76 20.25
N LYS A 196 -0.32 -13.11 21.14
CA LYS A 196 -0.81 -12.79 22.50
C LYS A 196 -2.04 -11.85 22.48
N LYS A 197 -2.23 -11.11 21.39
CA LYS A 197 -3.41 -10.27 21.15
C LYS A 197 -4.49 -11.00 20.36
N ASP A 198 -4.37 -12.31 20.15
CA ASP A 198 -5.28 -13.15 19.35
C ASP A 198 -5.44 -12.67 17.90
N VAL A 199 -4.43 -12.04 17.34
CA VAL A 199 -4.40 -11.70 15.91
C VAL A 199 -4.10 -12.96 15.11
N PRO A 200 -4.90 -13.28 14.06
CA PRO A 200 -4.61 -14.40 13.18
C PRO A 200 -3.25 -14.24 12.53
N THR A 201 -2.37 -15.24 12.70
CA THR A 201 -1.04 -15.22 12.08
C THR A 201 -1.02 -15.71 10.65
N SER A 202 -2.13 -16.28 10.17
CA SER A 202 -2.34 -16.59 8.76
C SER A 202 -2.55 -15.29 7.99
N GLY A 203 -1.77 -15.06 6.94
CA GLY A 203 -1.87 -13.84 6.13
C GLY A 203 -1.10 -12.64 6.67
N LEU A 204 -0.21 -12.83 7.66
CA LEU A 204 0.79 -11.83 8.00
C LEU A 204 1.82 -11.70 6.89
N VAL A 205 2.20 -10.46 6.60
CA VAL A 205 3.20 -10.09 5.60
C VAL A 205 4.21 -9.17 6.27
N CYS A 206 5.48 -9.34 5.93
CA CYS A 206 6.56 -8.48 6.35
C CYS A 206 7.13 -7.75 5.14
N VAL A 207 7.23 -6.43 5.21
CA VAL A 207 7.89 -5.61 4.20
C VAL A 207 9.11 -4.97 4.82
N VAL A 208 10.25 -5.09 4.13
CA VAL A 208 11.56 -4.58 4.57
C VAL A 208 12.19 -3.72 3.47
N PRO A 209 13.06 -2.77 3.81
CA PRO A 209 13.89 -2.08 2.82
C PRO A 209 14.92 -3.01 2.19
N PRO A 210 15.46 -2.66 1.00
CA PRO A 210 16.46 -3.47 0.31
C PRO A 210 17.70 -3.81 1.16
N ASP A 211 18.23 -2.84 1.90
CA ASP A 211 19.41 -3.03 2.76
C ASP A 211 19.15 -4.09 3.84
N GLU A 212 18.00 -4.03 4.49
CA GLU A 212 17.64 -4.98 5.55
C GLU A 212 17.31 -6.37 4.97
N TYR A 213 16.85 -6.43 3.73
CA TYR A 213 16.65 -7.68 3.02
C TYR A 213 17.99 -8.37 2.73
N ASP A 214 19.01 -7.61 2.32
CA ASP A 214 20.38 -8.13 2.14
C ASP A 214 20.96 -8.67 3.44
N PHE A 215 20.76 -7.97 4.57
CA PHE A 215 21.21 -8.45 5.88
C PHE A 215 20.51 -9.74 6.30
N LEU A 216 19.23 -9.91 5.97
CA LEU A 216 18.54 -11.17 6.24
C LEU A 216 19.11 -12.32 5.41
N ASN A 217 19.57 -12.07 4.20
CA ASN A 217 20.24 -13.06 3.36
C ASN A 217 21.63 -13.48 3.94
N GLU A 218 22.31 -12.56 4.62
CA GLU A 218 23.59 -12.86 5.27
C GLU A 218 23.43 -13.48 6.68
N GLY A 219 22.21 -13.44 7.23
CA GLY A 219 21.90 -13.97 8.57
C GLY A 219 22.01 -15.49 8.65
N THR A 220 22.74 -16.00 9.63
CA THR A 220 22.94 -17.45 9.82
C THR A 220 21.67 -18.22 10.14
N ARG A 221 20.70 -17.58 10.80
CA ARG A 221 19.46 -18.22 11.27
C ARG A 221 18.42 -18.43 10.18
N VAL A 222 18.51 -17.67 9.09
CA VAL A 222 17.48 -17.67 8.04
C VAL A 222 17.82 -18.69 6.95
N ILE A 223 19.09 -18.89 6.65
CA ILE A 223 19.58 -19.70 5.52
C ILE A 223 20.06 -21.10 5.96
N ASN A 224 20.10 -21.40 7.23
CA ASN A 224 20.62 -22.68 7.70
C ASN A 224 19.70 -23.85 7.26
N THR A 225 20.14 -24.57 6.23
CA THR A 225 19.46 -25.73 5.65
C THR A 225 19.40 -26.92 6.61
N ASP A 226 20.36 -27.05 7.53
CA ASP A 226 20.42 -28.17 8.49
C ASP A 226 19.26 -28.14 9.50
N PHE A 227 18.74 -26.95 9.77
CA PHE A 227 17.61 -26.76 10.70
C PHE A 227 16.24 -26.95 10.05
N ASN A 228 16.15 -26.96 8.73
CA ASN A 228 14.90 -26.92 7.97
C ASN A 228 14.51 -28.27 7.35
N GLY A 229 15.13 -29.37 7.78
CA GLY A 229 14.76 -30.72 7.31
C GLY A 229 14.85 -30.91 5.79
N GLY A 230 15.80 -30.24 5.12
CA GLY A 230 16.02 -30.36 3.69
C GLY A 230 15.12 -29.49 2.80
N GLN A 231 14.20 -28.73 3.38
CA GLN A 231 13.44 -27.71 2.63
C GLN A 231 14.17 -26.38 2.70
N SER A 232 14.82 -26.00 1.62
CA SER A 232 15.52 -24.73 1.49
C SER A 232 14.54 -23.57 1.57
N ASN A 233 14.72 -22.67 2.55
CA ASN A 233 13.97 -21.40 2.63
C ASN A 233 14.55 -20.30 1.71
N GLY A 234 15.44 -20.68 0.83
CA GLY A 234 16.27 -19.85 -0.01
C GLY A 234 17.74 -20.24 0.14
N THR A 235 18.52 -19.96 -0.85
CA THR A 235 19.98 -20.13 -0.82
C THR A 235 20.64 -18.79 -1.09
N ILE A 236 21.85 -18.59 -0.55
CA ILE A 236 22.65 -17.38 -0.88
C ILE A 236 22.80 -17.25 -2.39
N ALA A 237 22.89 -18.36 -3.12
CA ALA A 237 22.98 -18.38 -4.58
C ALA A 237 21.72 -17.86 -5.29
N SER A 238 20.54 -18.03 -4.69
CA SER A 238 19.26 -17.51 -5.24
C SER A 238 18.97 -16.08 -4.79
N GLY A 239 19.67 -15.55 -3.78
CA GLY A 239 19.45 -14.20 -3.24
C GLY A 239 18.03 -13.96 -2.70
N ALA A 240 17.30 -15.03 -2.39
CA ALA A 240 15.89 -14.92 -2.01
C ALA A 240 15.61 -15.50 -0.63
N VAL A 241 15.12 -14.66 0.28
CA VAL A 241 14.53 -15.08 1.57
C VAL A 241 13.02 -15.16 1.39
N GLY A 242 12.48 -16.35 1.28
CA GLY A 242 11.03 -16.53 1.07
C GLY A 242 10.22 -16.23 2.32
N ARG A 243 10.66 -16.76 3.48
CA ARG A 243 9.92 -16.64 4.75
C ARG A 243 10.86 -16.63 5.96
N VAL A 244 10.55 -15.76 6.93
CA VAL A 244 11.19 -15.77 8.25
C VAL A 244 10.16 -16.14 9.30
N LYS A 245 10.42 -17.19 10.05
CA LYS A 245 9.47 -17.75 11.06
C LYS A 245 8.04 -17.94 10.52
N GLY A 246 7.93 -18.30 9.24
CA GLY A 246 6.66 -18.56 8.56
C GLY A 246 5.93 -17.30 8.06
N ILE A 247 6.52 -16.10 8.17
CA ILE A 247 6.00 -14.86 7.60
C ILE A 247 6.70 -14.63 6.26
N PRO A 248 5.98 -14.45 5.15
CA PRO A 248 6.57 -14.07 3.87
C PRO A 248 7.16 -12.67 3.94
N ILE A 249 8.34 -12.49 3.33
CA ILE A 249 9.05 -11.22 3.30
C ILE A 249 8.99 -10.66 1.89
N TYR A 250 8.70 -9.37 1.79
CA TYR A 250 8.71 -8.59 0.58
C TYR A 250 9.64 -7.41 0.71
N GLU A 251 10.28 -7.07 -0.36
CA GLU A 251 11.18 -5.92 -0.45
C GLU A 251 10.43 -4.70 -0.98
N SER A 252 10.69 -3.51 -0.39
CA SER A 252 10.17 -2.25 -0.91
C SER A 252 11.09 -1.09 -0.55
N ASN A 253 11.48 -0.33 -1.56
CA ASN A 253 12.26 0.89 -1.40
C ASN A 253 11.44 2.07 -0.84
N HIS A 254 10.11 1.92 -0.75
CA HIS A 254 9.20 2.99 -0.31
C HIS A 254 8.93 2.96 1.19
N LEU A 255 9.63 2.11 1.95
CA LEU A 255 9.43 2.01 3.39
C LEU A 255 10.12 3.13 4.15
N ILE A 256 11.38 3.44 3.82
CA ILE A 256 12.11 4.50 4.49
C ILE A 256 11.72 5.85 3.87
N GLN A 257 11.07 6.70 4.65
CA GLN A 257 10.57 7.99 4.19
C GLN A 257 10.81 9.05 5.26
N PRO A 258 11.19 10.28 4.86
CA PRO A 258 11.24 11.41 5.77
C PRO A 258 9.86 11.82 6.26
N ALA A 259 9.83 12.64 7.29
CA ALA A 259 8.59 13.22 7.82
C ALA A 259 7.80 13.90 6.70
N TYR A 260 6.52 13.58 6.64
CA TYR A 260 5.62 14.13 5.62
C TYR A 260 4.82 15.30 6.20
N THR A 261 4.82 16.41 5.50
CA THR A 261 3.96 17.55 5.82
C THR A 261 2.63 17.40 5.08
N LEU A 262 1.53 17.42 5.83
CA LEU A 262 0.18 17.28 5.27
C LEU A 262 -0.13 18.42 4.28
N SER A 263 -0.67 18.06 3.13
CA SER A 263 -1.24 19.01 2.20
C SER A 263 -2.70 19.31 2.57
N THR A 264 -3.25 20.40 2.01
CA THR A 264 -4.67 20.76 2.20
C THR A 264 -5.64 19.70 1.65
N TYR A 265 -5.15 18.86 0.75
CA TYR A 265 -5.94 17.81 0.09
C TYR A 265 -5.92 16.48 0.84
N ASP A 266 -4.98 16.30 1.78
CA ASP A 266 -4.91 15.11 2.62
C ASP A 266 -5.98 15.18 3.71
N LYS A 267 -6.88 14.21 3.71
CA LYS A 267 -7.99 14.16 4.69
C LYS A 267 -7.65 13.33 5.92
N ASN A 268 -6.63 12.50 5.84
CA ASN A 268 -6.20 11.67 6.95
C ASN A 268 -4.96 12.26 7.62
N PRO A 269 -5.03 12.69 8.90
CA PRO A 269 -3.89 13.24 9.63
C PRO A 269 -2.79 12.19 9.88
N ASP A 270 -3.11 10.91 9.82
CA ASP A 270 -2.18 9.82 10.06
C ASP A 270 -1.06 9.71 8.99
N TYR A 271 -1.15 10.44 7.89
CA TYR A 271 -0.06 10.51 6.90
C TYR A 271 1.18 11.27 7.41
N ALA A 272 1.05 12.13 8.42
CA ALA A 272 2.16 12.89 8.99
C ALA A 272 3.06 12.01 9.88
N GLN A 273 3.75 11.05 9.27
CA GLN A 273 4.66 10.13 9.96
C GLN A 273 6.09 10.26 9.42
N ASP A 274 7.05 9.99 10.29
CA ASP A 274 8.47 9.87 9.97
C ASP A 274 8.88 8.39 10.03
N LEU A 275 9.21 7.82 8.88
CA LEU A 275 9.60 6.43 8.74
C LEU A 275 11.12 6.26 8.56
N THR A 276 11.94 7.27 8.80
CA THR A 276 13.41 7.18 8.64
C THR A 276 14.03 6.09 9.52
N LYS A 277 13.45 5.87 10.69
CA LYS A 277 13.90 4.85 11.65
C LYS A 277 13.21 3.49 11.46
N CYS A 278 12.29 3.35 10.54
CA CYS A 278 11.57 2.11 10.30
C CYS A 278 12.44 1.12 9.51
N ARG A 279 12.57 -0.12 10.00
CA ARG A 279 13.32 -1.20 9.36
C ARG A 279 12.47 -2.35 8.87
N ALA A 280 11.31 -2.54 9.44
CA ALA A 280 10.34 -3.50 8.92
C ALA A 280 8.92 -3.10 9.32
N LEU A 281 7.96 -3.40 8.45
CA LEU A 281 6.53 -3.34 8.73
C LEU A 281 5.95 -4.74 8.61
N ILE A 282 5.25 -5.19 9.65
CA ILE A 282 4.57 -6.49 9.70
C ILE A 282 3.10 -6.22 9.90
N PHE A 283 2.27 -6.71 8.99
CA PHE A 283 0.85 -6.43 9.03
C PHE A 283 0.02 -7.55 8.40
N SER A 284 -1.27 -7.55 8.69
CA SER A 284 -2.25 -8.37 8.00
C SER A 284 -3.17 -7.49 7.14
N ARG A 285 -3.93 -8.13 6.26
CA ARG A 285 -4.87 -7.44 5.36
C ARG A 285 -5.92 -6.59 6.09
N GLU A 286 -6.17 -6.88 7.36
CA GLU A 286 -7.17 -6.17 8.16
C GLU A 286 -6.64 -4.88 8.80
N ALA A 287 -5.34 -4.62 8.73
CA ALA A 287 -4.72 -3.46 9.36
C ALA A 287 -5.17 -2.15 8.72
N VAL A 288 -5.25 -2.11 7.39
CA VAL A 288 -5.51 -0.89 6.62
C VAL A 288 -6.62 -1.12 5.60
N GLY A 289 -7.50 -0.14 5.48
CA GLY A 289 -8.50 -0.04 4.43
C GLY A 289 -8.12 1.01 3.39
N MET A 290 -8.23 0.65 2.13
CA MET A 290 -8.08 1.56 1.01
C MET A 290 -9.42 1.72 0.31
N LEU A 291 -9.85 2.96 0.17
CA LEU A 291 -11.06 3.35 -0.53
C LEU A 291 -10.68 3.91 -1.89
N THR A 292 -11.27 3.40 -2.96
CA THR A 292 -11.04 3.89 -4.31
C THR A 292 -12.34 4.51 -4.83
N LEU A 293 -12.34 5.83 -5.01
CA LEU A 293 -13.45 6.54 -5.65
C LEU A 293 -13.27 6.56 -7.17
N ARG A 294 -12.06 6.89 -7.61
CA ARG A 294 -11.70 6.90 -9.01
C ARG A 294 -10.50 6.02 -9.23
N ALA A 295 -10.68 4.97 -10.01
CA ALA A 295 -9.58 4.13 -10.47
C ALA A 295 -8.59 4.98 -11.31
N PRO A 296 -7.34 4.56 -11.43
CA PRO A 296 -6.39 5.24 -12.28
C PRO A 296 -6.95 5.44 -13.68
N LYS A 297 -6.98 6.69 -14.14
CA LYS A 297 -7.50 7.08 -15.45
C LYS A 297 -6.46 7.93 -16.15
N PHE A 298 -6.18 7.59 -17.39
CA PHE A 298 -5.33 8.36 -18.29
C PHE A 298 -6.20 9.24 -19.20
N GLN A 299 -5.77 10.46 -19.43
CA GLN A 299 -6.36 11.40 -20.35
C GLN A 299 -5.26 12.13 -21.13
N MET A 300 -5.46 12.31 -22.39
CA MET A 300 -4.57 13.01 -23.30
C MET A 300 -5.29 14.20 -23.93
N THR A 301 -4.57 15.28 -24.19
CA THR A 301 -5.11 16.37 -24.98
C THR A 301 -5.20 15.98 -26.45
N THR A 302 -6.24 16.48 -27.12
CA THR A 302 -6.44 16.27 -28.55
C THR A 302 -5.65 17.31 -29.36
N ALA A 303 -5.33 17.01 -30.62
CA ALA A 303 -4.60 17.91 -31.51
C ALA A 303 -5.25 19.29 -31.65
N ASP A 304 -6.58 19.34 -31.61
CA ASP A 304 -7.36 20.59 -31.72
C ASP A 304 -7.56 21.33 -30.39
N SER A 305 -6.94 20.84 -29.29
CA SER A 305 -7.09 21.52 -28.01
C SER A 305 -6.32 22.83 -27.97
N THR A 306 -6.85 23.83 -27.25
CA THR A 306 -6.19 25.13 -27.06
C THR A 306 -4.75 24.94 -26.51
N PHE A 307 -4.53 23.97 -25.69
CA PHE A 307 -3.19 23.64 -25.15
C PHE A 307 -2.23 23.22 -26.26
N ASN A 308 -2.63 22.29 -27.13
CA ASN A 308 -1.76 21.82 -28.22
C ASN A 308 -1.42 22.93 -29.21
N ILE A 309 -2.42 23.80 -29.54
CA ILE A 309 -2.23 24.93 -30.45
C ILE A 309 -1.25 25.95 -29.86
N GLN A 310 -1.36 26.24 -28.56
CA GLN A 310 -0.52 27.26 -27.91
C GLN A 310 0.90 26.77 -27.62
N TYR A 311 1.05 25.51 -27.19
CA TYR A 311 2.32 24.97 -26.73
C TYR A 311 3.00 24.02 -27.71
N GLN A 312 2.32 23.66 -28.81
CA GLN A 312 2.78 22.64 -29.78
C GLN A 312 3.23 21.35 -29.05
N ALA A 313 2.40 20.93 -28.10
CA ALA A 313 2.68 19.80 -27.20
C ALA A 313 1.43 19.02 -26.87
N THR A 314 1.58 17.72 -26.72
CA THR A 314 0.53 16.82 -26.23
C THR A 314 0.70 16.63 -24.72
N LEU A 315 -0.33 16.93 -23.93
CA LEU A 315 -0.35 16.74 -22.50
C LEU A 315 -1.00 15.40 -22.15
N GLY A 316 -0.26 14.50 -21.53
CA GLY A 316 -0.75 13.28 -20.91
C GLY A 316 -0.96 13.47 -19.41
N VAL A 317 -2.11 13.12 -18.88
CA VAL A 317 -2.45 13.24 -17.45
C VAL A 317 -3.00 11.93 -16.93
N ALA A 318 -2.34 11.37 -15.92
CA ALA A 318 -2.82 10.22 -15.17
C ALA A 318 -3.43 10.68 -13.84
N THR A 319 -4.66 10.29 -13.55
CA THR A 319 -5.38 10.73 -12.34
C THR A 319 -6.00 9.57 -11.60
N GLN A 320 -5.99 9.65 -10.27
CA GLN A 320 -6.73 8.74 -9.40
C GLN A 320 -7.24 9.48 -8.15
N SER A 321 -8.24 8.90 -7.47
CA SER A 321 -8.72 9.42 -6.18
C SER A 321 -8.94 8.26 -5.23
N ILE A 322 -8.16 8.27 -4.15
CA ILE A 322 -8.15 7.21 -3.13
C ILE A 322 -8.26 7.85 -1.74
N GLY A 323 -8.63 7.05 -0.77
CA GLY A 323 -8.54 7.38 0.65
C GLY A 323 -8.00 6.18 1.40
N ILE A 324 -7.06 6.38 2.32
CA ILE A 324 -6.44 5.29 3.08
C ILE A 324 -6.63 5.58 4.56
N GLY A 325 -6.98 4.55 5.32
CA GLY A 325 -7.18 4.71 6.75
C GLY A 325 -6.90 3.44 7.54
N ARG A 326 -6.60 3.63 8.83
CA ARG A 326 -6.41 2.53 9.77
C ARG A 326 -7.74 1.84 10.05
N LEU A 327 -7.75 0.51 10.06
CA LEU A 327 -8.90 -0.29 10.47
C LEU A 327 -8.66 -0.96 11.82
N ARG A 328 -7.63 -1.79 11.92
CA ARG A 328 -7.27 -2.53 13.12
C ARG A 328 -5.79 -2.35 13.41
N ASP A 329 -5.46 -1.53 14.40
CA ASP A 329 -4.07 -1.24 14.76
C ASP A 329 -3.35 -2.48 15.32
N GLU A 330 -4.07 -3.37 16.02
CA GLU A 330 -3.54 -4.64 16.53
C GLU A 330 -2.94 -5.55 15.46
N CYS A 331 -3.38 -5.35 14.21
CA CYS A 331 -2.93 -6.10 13.04
C CYS A 331 -1.72 -5.45 12.35
N ALA A 332 -1.17 -4.37 12.88
CA ALA A 332 0.01 -3.68 12.39
C ALA A 332 1.12 -3.66 13.45
N ALA A 333 2.35 -3.88 13.02
CA ALA A 333 3.53 -3.76 13.84
C ALA A 333 4.68 -3.16 13.07
N CYS A 334 5.56 -2.44 13.76
CA CYS A 334 6.78 -1.90 13.17
C CYS A 334 8.01 -2.29 13.98
N ILE A 335 9.12 -2.46 13.28
CA ILE A 335 10.46 -2.62 13.85
C ILE A 335 11.23 -1.35 13.54
N VAL A 336 11.77 -0.71 14.57
CA VAL A 336 12.47 0.57 14.44
C VAL A 336 13.82 0.53 15.12
N ILE A 337 14.73 1.37 14.64
CA ILE A 337 15.98 1.69 15.36
C ILE A 337 15.71 2.78 16.42
N PRO A 338 16.46 2.80 17.50
CA PRO A 338 16.33 3.78 18.58
C PRO A 338 16.55 5.22 18.14
#